data_8ebb4733971dbd0ad0440470940fc117
#
_entry.id   8ebb4733971dbd0ad0440470940fc117
#
_cell.length_a   1.000
_cell.length_b   1.000
_cell.length_c   1.000
_cell.angle_alpha   90.00
_cell.angle_beta   90.00
_cell.angle_gamma   90.00
#
_symmetry.space_group_name_H-M   'P 1'
#
loop_
_entity.id
_entity.type
_entity.pdbx_description
1 polymer ?
#
loop_
_entity_poly.entity_id
_entity_poly.type
_entity_poly.pdbx_seq_one_letter_code
_entity_poly.pdbx_strand_id
1 'polypeptide(L)'
;VVLSLRSNMADDHRNGPPPFDRPFKSADTKQRVYGAVLHAREPMTAAEIAERADCSTESARTHLSFYNDLGIVIYHEGRPARYERNDDYFEWRRVNELRVNNTIEELQARVSELTNQIEAYRDEYSVDSPAEVDALAFDPAQIDDVYVALGDWATAIEERHLHERARRASASSTAPSHT
;
A
#
# COMPACT_ATOMS: atom_id res chain seq x y z
N VAL A 1 -34.73 -18.66 42.39
CA VAL A 1 -34.88 -18.08 41.03
C VAL A 1 -33.73 -17.13 40.81
N VAL A 2 -32.67 -17.59 40.16
CA VAL A 2 -31.51 -16.77 39.81
C VAL A 2 -31.48 -16.65 38.29
N LEU A 3 -31.81 -15.47 37.79
CA LEU A 3 -31.71 -15.12 36.39
C LEU A 3 -30.23 -14.90 36.04
N SER A 4 -29.69 -15.79 35.21
CA SER A 4 -28.35 -15.67 34.61
C SER A 4 -28.42 -14.68 33.45
N LEU A 5 -27.88 -13.48 33.64
CA LEU A 5 -27.59 -12.52 32.60
C LEU A 5 -26.32 -12.96 31.87
N ARG A 6 -26.48 -13.63 30.73
CA ARG A 6 -25.39 -13.81 29.78
C ARG A 6 -25.17 -12.49 29.04
N SER A 7 -24.11 -11.81 29.42
CA SER A 7 -23.55 -10.69 28.66
C SER A 7 -23.07 -11.23 27.32
N ASN A 8 -23.74 -10.80 26.28
CA ASN A 8 -23.33 -10.97 24.89
C ASN A 8 -22.30 -9.90 24.60
N MET A 9 -21.02 -10.21 24.80
CA MET A 9 -19.92 -9.37 24.26
C MET A 9 -19.74 -9.73 22.81
N ALA A 10 -20.45 -8.97 21.98
CA ALA A 10 -20.33 -9.02 20.56
C ALA A 10 -19.00 -8.40 20.11
N ASP A 11 -18.28 -9.18 19.31
CA ASP A 11 -17.58 -8.81 18.09
C ASP A 11 -16.81 -7.48 18.11
N ASP A 12 -15.57 -7.60 18.55
CA ASP A 12 -14.53 -6.64 18.23
C ASP A 12 -14.16 -6.79 16.73
N HIS A 13 -14.61 -5.85 15.94
CA HIS A 13 -14.30 -5.76 14.52
C HIS A 13 -12.81 -5.53 14.34
N ARG A 14 -12.10 -6.61 14.08
CA ARG A 14 -10.74 -6.59 13.57
C ARG A 14 -10.71 -5.85 12.25
N ASN A 15 -10.34 -4.59 12.31
CA ASN A 15 -10.17 -3.72 11.17
C ASN A 15 -8.78 -3.94 10.56
N GLY A 16 -8.49 -5.19 10.19
CA GLY A 16 -7.33 -5.56 9.39
C GLY A 16 -7.75 -5.76 7.94
N PRO A 17 -6.84 -5.61 6.96
CA PRO A 17 -7.15 -5.96 5.58
C PRO A 17 -7.63 -7.42 5.52
N PRO A 18 -8.66 -7.73 4.72
CA PRO A 18 -9.20 -9.09 4.63
C PRO A 18 -8.11 -10.07 4.18
N PRO A 19 -8.12 -11.32 4.70
CA PRO A 19 -7.13 -12.32 4.30
C PRO A 19 -7.17 -12.55 2.80
N PHE A 20 -5.98 -12.67 2.20
CA PHE A 20 -5.74 -12.74 0.75
C PHE A 20 -6.53 -13.83 0.01
N ASP A 21 -7.04 -14.84 0.71
CA ASP A 21 -7.63 -16.03 0.10
C ASP A 21 -9.10 -15.90 -0.32
N ARG A 22 -9.83 -14.83 0.07
CA ARG A 22 -11.27 -14.70 -0.17
C ARG A 22 -11.84 -13.31 -0.46
N PRO A 23 -11.10 -12.28 -0.89
CA PRO A 23 -11.70 -10.96 -0.99
C PRO A 23 -12.65 -10.79 -2.18
N PHE A 24 -12.67 -11.69 -3.17
CA PHE A 24 -13.28 -11.38 -4.47
C PHE A 24 -14.46 -12.27 -4.88
N LYS A 25 -14.77 -13.36 -4.19
CA LYS A 25 -15.90 -14.23 -4.57
C LYS A 25 -17.28 -13.60 -4.33
N SER A 26 -17.37 -12.61 -3.45
CA SER A 26 -18.61 -11.84 -3.21
C SER A 26 -18.52 -10.38 -3.71
N ALA A 27 -17.39 -9.97 -4.26
CA ALA A 27 -17.16 -8.64 -4.79
C ALA A 27 -17.91 -8.46 -6.12
N ASP A 28 -18.44 -7.27 -6.36
CA ASP A 28 -19.01 -6.93 -7.66
C ASP A 28 -17.92 -6.89 -8.75
N THR A 29 -18.31 -6.90 -10.01
CA THR A 29 -17.36 -6.89 -11.14
C THR A 29 -16.41 -5.70 -11.10
N LYS A 30 -16.90 -4.53 -10.66
CA LYS A 30 -16.11 -3.32 -10.50
C LYS A 30 -14.96 -3.55 -9.50
N GLN A 31 -15.26 -4.10 -8.33
CA GLN A 31 -14.26 -4.40 -7.30
C GLN A 31 -13.23 -5.43 -7.77
N ARG A 32 -13.66 -6.46 -8.53
CA ARG A 32 -12.75 -7.47 -9.07
C ARG A 32 -11.80 -6.89 -10.12
N VAL A 33 -12.29 -6.05 -11.03
CA VAL A 33 -11.46 -5.32 -12.00
C VAL A 33 -10.47 -4.38 -11.29
N TYR A 34 -10.93 -3.65 -10.28
CA TYR A 34 -10.06 -2.81 -9.45
C TYR A 34 -8.93 -3.63 -8.79
N GLY A 35 -9.29 -4.76 -8.17
CA GLY A 35 -8.31 -5.66 -7.55
C GLY A 35 -7.31 -6.22 -8.55
N ALA A 36 -7.74 -6.60 -9.74
CA ALA A 36 -6.87 -7.11 -10.80
C ALA A 36 -5.81 -6.08 -11.22
N VAL A 37 -6.19 -4.80 -11.34
CA VAL A 37 -5.26 -3.69 -11.64
C VAL A 37 -4.35 -3.40 -10.45
N LEU A 38 -4.89 -3.35 -9.25
CA LEU A 38 -4.13 -3.01 -8.04
C LEU A 38 -2.94 -3.96 -7.80
N HIS A 39 -3.09 -5.23 -8.17
CA HIS A 39 -2.05 -6.25 -8.02
C HIS A 39 -1.22 -6.48 -9.31
N ALA A 40 -1.46 -5.71 -10.36
CA ALA A 40 -0.67 -5.79 -11.58
C ALA A 40 0.71 -5.16 -11.34
N ARG A 41 1.76 -5.89 -11.70
CA ARG A 41 3.15 -5.41 -11.62
C ARG A 41 3.62 -4.78 -12.93
N GLU A 42 2.89 -5.05 -14.01
CA GLU A 42 3.21 -4.59 -15.37
C GLU A 42 1.92 -4.15 -16.07
N PRO A 43 2.01 -3.28 -17.08
CA PRO A 43 0.86 -2.85 -17.87
C PRO A 43 0.15 -4.05 -18.53
N MET A 44 -1.16 -4.18 -18.30
CA MET A 44 -1.99 -5.28 -18.78
C MET A 44 -3.03 -4.83 -19.81
N THR A 45 -3.40 -5.72 -20.71
CA THR A 45 -4.53 -5.50 -21.61
C THR A 45 -5.87 -5.67 -20.90
N ALA A 46 -6.94 -5.11 -21.47
CA ALA A 46 -8.28 -5.32 -20.93
C ALA A 46 -8.72 -6.80 -20.92
N ALA A 47 -8.19 -7.62 -21.83
CA ALA A 47 -8.47 -9.05 -21.86
C ALA A 47 -7.80 -9.79 -20.69
N GLU A 48 -6.53 -9.52 -20.41
CA GLU A 48 -5.79 -10.09 -19.27
C GLU A 48 -6.41 -9.68 -17.94
N ILE A 49 -6.86 -8.42 -17.82
CA ILE A 49 -7.56 -7.93 -16.62
C ILE A 49 -8.92 -8.61 -16.47
N ALA A 50 -9.67 -8.79 -17.57
CA ALA A 50 -10.96 -9.46 -17.58
C ALA A 50 -10.85 -10.92 -17.12
N GLU A 51 -9.82 -11.63 -17.57
CA GLU A 51 -9.52 -13.01 -17.14
C GLU A 51 -9.26 -13.07 -15.62
N ARG A 52 -8.39 -12.19 -15.10
CA ARG A 52 -8.11 -12.12 -13.65
C ARG A 52 -9.32 -11.72 -12.81
N ALA A 53 -10.18 -10.85 -13.36
CA ALA A 53 -11.37 -10.35 -12.69
C ALA A 53 -12.61 -11.25 -12.87
N ASP A 54 -12.49 -12.36 -13.59
CA ASP A 54 -13.61 -13.25 -13.94
C ASP A 54 -14.81 -12.47 -14.49
N CYS A 55 -14.58 -11.73 -15.59
CA CYS A 55 -15.61 -10.95 -16.26
C CYS A 55 -15.37 -10.86 -17.78
N SER A 56 -16.33 -10.29 -18.52
CA SER A 56 -16.14 -10.04 -19.95
C SER A 56 -15.15 -8.91 -20.21
N THR A 57 -14.40 -8.98 -21.31
CA THR A 57 -13.47 -7.91 -21.73
C THR A 57 -14.19 -6.57 -21.89
N GLU A 58 -15.44 -6.57 -22.33
CA GLU A 58 -16.25 -5.35 -22.47
C GLU A 58 -16.56 -4.73 -21.10
N SER A 59 -16.93 -5.56 -20.12
CA SER A 59 -17.12 -5.10 -18.74
C SER A 59 -15.82 -4.55 -18.15
N ALA A 60 -14.69 -5.24 -18.36
CA ALA A 60 -13.39 -4.74 -17.92
C ALA A 60 -13.06 -3.38 -18.54
N ARG A 61 -13.26 -3.18 -19.86
CA ARG A 61 -13.03 -1.89 -20.53
C ARG A 61 -13.87 -0.78 -19.95
N THR A 62 -15.15 -1.02 -19.67
CA THR A 62 -16.05 -0.04 -19.06
C THR A 62 -15.51 0.45 -17.70
N HIS A 63 -15.10 -0.48 -16.84
CA HIS A 63 -14.56 -0.12 -15.53
C HIS A 63 -13.16 0.51 -15.63
N LEU A 64 -12.31 0.06 -16.53
CA LEU A 64 -10.98 0.63 -16.76
C LEU A 64 -11.04 2.04 -17.30
N SER A 65 -11.99 2.36 -18.21
CA SER A 65 -12.22 3.72 -18.65
C SER A 65 -12.58 4.64 -17.48
N PHE A 66 -13.50 4.20 -16.64
CA PHE A 66 -13.87 4.95 -15.43
C PHE A 66 -12.68 5.15 -14.46
N TYR A 67 -11.84 4.12 -14.26
CA TYR A 67 -10.64 4.24 -13.41
C TYR A 67 -9.58 5.15 -14.02
N ASN A 68 -9.46 5.17 -15.35
CA ASN A 68 -8.58 6.13 -16.04
C ASN A 68 -9.07 7.57 -15.86
N ASP A 69 -10.37 7.81 -15.98
CA ASP A 69 -10.98 9.13 -15.76
C ASP A 69 -10.76 9.63 -14.31
N LEU A 70 -10.70 8.71 -13.35
CA LEU A 70 -10.36 9.01 -11.94
C LEU A 70 -8.85 9.11 -11.66
N GLY A 71 -8.00 8.85 -12.64
CA GLY A 71 -6.55 8.82 -12.46
C GLY A 71 -6.01 7.62 -11.67
N ILE A 72 -6.83 6.59 -11.43
CA ILE A 72 -6.44 5.37 -10.71
C ILE A 72 -5.55 4.48 -11.58
N VAL A 73 -5.79 4.48 -12.89
CA VAL A 73 -5.00 3.76 -13.88
C VAL A 73 -4.49 4.72 -14.94
N ILE A 74 -3.39 4.36 -15.56
CA ILE A 74 -2.81 5.03 -16.73
C ILE A 74 -3.17 4.19 -17.95
N TYR A 75 -3.75 4.83 -18.96
CA TYR A 75 -4.03 4.20 -20.26
C TYR A 75 -2.85 4.42 -21.20
N HIS A 76 -2.33 3.32 -21.75
CA HIS A 76 -1.29 3.32 -22.77
C HIS A 76 -1.90 2.94 -24.12
N GLU A 77 -1.84 3.88 -25.07
CA GLU A 77 -2.25 3.60 -26.44
C GLU A 77 -1.39 2.48 -27.04
N GLY A 78 -2.03 1.58 -27.81
CA GLY A 78 -1.33 0.49 -28.47
C GLY A 78 -2.29 -0.51 -29.11
N ARG A 79 -1.71 -1.52 -29.75
CA ARG A 79 -2.44 -2.65 -30.34
C ARG A 79 -1.82 -3.96 -29.84
N PRO A 80 -2.33 -4.51 -28.77
CA PRO A 80 -3.46 -4.04 -27.92
C PRO A 80 -3.08 -2.88 -26.99
N ALA A 81 -4.07 -2.07 -26.64
CA ALA A 81 -3.94 -1.04 -25.60
C ALA A 81 -3.75 -1.69 -24.23
N ARG A 82 -3.02 -1.01 -23.33
CA ARG A 82 -2.69 -1.50 -21.99
C ARG A 82 -3.10 -0.51 -20.91
N TYR A 83 -3.29 -1.03 -19.72
CA TYR A 83 -3.65 -0.27 -18.52
C TYR A 83 -2.65 -0.60 -17.43
N GLU A 84 -2.18 0.42 -16.74
CA GLU A 84 -1.21 0.34 -15.66
C GLU A 84 -1.78 0.98 -14.40
N ARG A 85 -1.42 0.45 -13.24
CA ARG A 85 -1.72 1.08 -11.96
C ARG A 85 -1.00 2.43 -11.89
N ASN A 86 -1.71 3.49 -11.52
CA ASN A 86 -1.09 4.80 -11.32
C ASN A 86 -0.51 4.90 -9.90
N ASP A 87 0.77 4.60 -9.74
CA ASP A 87 1.45 4.61 -8.44
C ASP A 87 1.46 5.99 -7.80
N ASP A 88 1.56 7.07 -8.57
CA ASP A 88 1.50 8.45 -8.08
C ASP A 88 0.15 8.76 -7.40
N TYR A 89 -0.96 8.23 -7.94
CA TYR A 89 -2.28 8.36 -7.32
C TYR A 89 -2.33 7.65 -5.96
N PHE A 90 -1.80 6.44 -5.87
CA PHE A 90 -1.83 5.66 -4.62
C PHE A 90 -0.90 6.27 -3.57
N GLU A 91 0.26 6.76 -3.98
CA GLU A 91 1.18 7.46 -3.09
C GLU A 91 0.54 8.76 -2.56
N TRP A 92 -0.02 9.60 -3.44
CA TRP A 92 -0.76 10.80 -3.05
C TRP A 92 -1.88 10.49 -2.07
N ARG A 93 -2.67 9.46 -2.36
CA ARG A 93 -3.76 9.01 -1.49
C ARG A 93 -3.24 8.62 -0.11
N ARG A 94 -2.16 7.83 -0.05
CA ARG A 94 -1.54 7.42 1.22
C ARG A 94 -1.03 8.61 2.03
N VAL A 95 -0.32 9.52 1.37
CA VAL A 95 0.15 10.77 1.98
C VAL A 95 -1.01 11.59 2.54
N ASN A 96 -2.12 11.71 1.78
CA ASN A 96 -3.29 12.46 2.24
C ASN A 96 -4.01 11.78 3.43
N GLU A 97 -4.12 10.46 3.44
CA GLU A 97 -4.65 9.68 4.56
C GLU A 97 -3.82 9.91 5.83
N LEU A 98 -2.50 9.86 5.73
CA LEU A 98 -1.59 10.15 6.85
C LEU A 98 -1.78 11.58 7.36
N ARG A 99 -1.86 12.55 6.47
CA ARG A 99 -2.05 13.97 6.80
C ARG A 99 -3.36 14.25 7.51
N VAL A 100 -4.44 13.58 7.12
CA VAL A 100 -5.78 13.81 7.69
C VAL A 100 -5.93 13.11 9.04
N ASN A 101 -5.28 11.97 9.24
CA ASN A 101 -5.46 11.12 10.41
C ASN A 101 -4.41 11.37 11.51
N ASN A 102 -3.40 12.20 11.27
CA ASN A 102 -2.32 12.46 12.24
C ASN A 102 -2.02 13.94 12.37
N THR A 103 -1.61 14.35 13.55
CA THR A 103 -1.04 15.68 13.82
C THR A 103 0.38 15.79 13.25
N ILE A 104 0.89 17.01 13.13
CA ILE A 104 2.28 17.26 12.69
C ILE A 104 3.27 16.62 13.67
N GLU A 105 2.97 16.68 14.97
CA GLU A 105 3.78 16.13 16.05
C GLU A 105 3.85 14.59 15.97
N GLU A 106 2.73 13.94 15.71
CA GLU A 106 2.66 12.47 15.52
C GLU A 106 3.44 12.05 14.28
N LEU A 107 3.28 12.77 13.16
CA LEU A 107 4.03 12.49 11.94
C LEU A 107 5.54 12.68 12.17
N GLN A 108 5.95 13.72 12.89
CA GLN A 108 7.36 13.97 13.23
C GLN A 108 7.92 12.87 14.13
N ALA A 109 7.17 12.44 15.15
CA ALA A 109 7.58 11.37 16.05
C ALA A 109 7.79 10.06 15.27
N ARG A 110 6.86 9.72 14.36
CA ARG A 110 6.98 8.53 13.52
C ARG A 110 8.18 8.59 12.57
N VAL A 111 8.44 9.75 11.96
CA VAL A 111 9.64 9.96 11.12
C VAL A 111 10.93 9.71 11.93
N SER A 112 10.98 10.21 13.18
CA SER A 112 12.15 10.02 14.05
C SER A 112 12.33 8.54 14.42
N GLU A 113 11.25 7.84 14.78
CA GLU A 113 11.27 6.40 15.08
C GLU A 113 11.78 5.58 13.90
N LEU A 114 11.20 5.80 12.70
CA LEU A 114 11.62 5.10 11.47
C LEU A 114 13.06 5.42 11.08
N THR A 115 13.52 6.64 11.33
CA THR A 115 14.92 7.02 11.10
C THR A 115 15.85 6.21 12.00
N ASN A 116 15.55 6.12 13.30
CA ASN A 116 16.35 5.32 14.24
C ASN A 116 16.34 3.82 13.86
N GLN A 117 15.22 3.30 13.40
CA GLN A 117 15.13 1.91 12.91
C GLN A 117 16.02 1.68 11.70
N ILE A 118 16.00 2.59 10.73
CA ILE A 118 16.83 2.53 9.51
C ILE A 118 18.32 2.61 9.87
N GLU A 119 18.71 3.50 10.80
CA GLU A 119 20.10 3.60 11.25
C GLU A 119 20.54 2.31 11.97
N ALA A 120 19.69 1.69 12.78
CA ALA A 120 20.00 0.40 13.41
C ALA A 120 20.30 -0.70 12.38
N TYR A 121 19.53 -0.77 11.28
CA TYR A 121 19.83 -1.72 10.19
C TYR A 121 21.15 -1.38 9.47
N ARG A 122 21.44 -0.10 9.22
CA ARG A 122 22.70 0.33 8.62
C ARG A 122 23.90 -0.08 9.46
N ASP A 123 23.78 0.09 10.76
CA ASP A 123 24.84 -0.30 11.71
C ASP A 123 24.99 -1.83 11.75
N GLU A 124 23.89 -2.58 11.78
CA GLU A 124 23.90 -4.04 11.82
C GLU A 124 24.53 -4.65 10.58
N TYR A 125 24.12 -4.19 9.38
CA TYR A 125 24.59 -4.74 8.12
C TYR A 125 25.81 -4.02 7.54
N SER A 126 26.22 -2.87 8.12
CA SER A 126 27.35 -2.05 7.66
C SER A 126 27.27 -1.61 6.19
N VAL A 127 26.04 -1.36 5.70
CA VAL A 127 25.73 -0.88 4.34
C VAL A 127 24.64 0.21 4.39
N ASP A 128 24.50 0.99 3.32
CA ASP A 128 23.57 2.11 3.28
C ASP A 128 22.13 1.71 2.92
N SER A 129 21.95 0.56 2.27
CA SER A 129 20.63 0.11 1.80
C SER A 129 20.46 -1.40 1.87
N PRO A 130 19.21 -1.91 2.03
CA PRO A 130 18.95 -3.36 2.05
C PRO A 130 19.35 -4.07 0.75
N ALA A 131 19.40 -3.35 -0.39
CA ALA A 131 19.78 -3.93 -1.68
C ALA A 131 21.29 -4.27 -1.78
N GLU A 132 22.11 -3.73 -0.88
CA GLU A 132 23.55 -3.96 -0.85
C GLU A 132 23.94 -5.17 0.01
N VAL A 133 23.00 -5.71 0.77
CA VAL A 133 23.24 -6.87 1.64
C VAL A 133 23.27 -8.15 0.81
N ASP A 134 24.39 -8.87 0.84
CA ASP A 134 24.45 -10.22 0.28
C ASP A 134 23.90 -11.23 1.32
N ALA A 135 22.63 -11.54 1.22
CA ALA A 135 21.96 -12.48 2.14
C ALA A 135 22.55 -13.90 2.05
N LEU A 136 23.21 -14.27 0.93
CA LEU A 136 23.82 -15.58 0.76
C LEU A 136 25.18 -15.71 1.46
N ALA A 137 25.76 -14.60 1.92
CA ALA A 137 26.98 -14.60 2.74
C ALA A 137 26.74 -15.01 4.21
N PHE A 138 25.48 -15.10 4.63
CA PHE A 138 25.10 -15.48 5.99
C PHE A 138 24.97 -17.00 6.14
N ASP A 139 24.96 -17.49 7.39
CA ASP A 139 24.71 -18.90 7.68
C ASP A 139 23.36 -19.32 7.10
N PRO A 140 23.25 -20.49 6.43
CA PRO A 140 22.00 -20.99 5.88
C PRO A 140 20.84 -21.04 6.88
N ALA A 141 21.12 -21.22 8.16
CA ALA A 141 20.09 -21.20 9.22
C ALA A 141 19.55 -19.78 9.52
N GLN A 142 20.24 -18.74 9.09
CA GLN A 142 19.87 -17.32 9.33
C GLN A 142 19.31 -16.63 8.10
N ILE A 143 19.40 -17.25 6.92
CA ILE A 143 19.00 -16.61 5.65
C ILE A 143 17.55 -16.12 5.67
N ASP A 144 16.63 -16.90 6.21
CA ASP A 144 15.20 -16.52 6.27
C ASP A 144 15.00 -15.29 7.16
N ASP A 145 15.66 -15.22 8.31
CA ASP A 145 15.61 -14.08 9.23
C ASP A 145 16.22 -12.83 8.58
N VAL A 146 17.31 -12.99 7.84
CA VAL A 146 17.93 -11.90 7.08
C VAL A 146 16.97 -11.36 6.03
N TYR A 147 16.28 -12.21 5.25
CA TYR A 147 15.31 -11.74 4.25
C TYR A 147 14.13 -10.99 4.90
N VAL A 148 13.65 -11.45 6.05
CA VAL A 148 12.61 -10.74 6.81
C VAL A 148 13.11 -9.37 7.23
N ALA A 149 14.30 -9.29 7.84
CA ALA A 149 14.91 -8.03 8.28
C ALA A 149 15.12 -7.04 7.11
N LEU A 150 15.57 -7.52 5.95
CA LEU A 150 15.73 -6.69 4.74
C LEU A 150 14.37 -6.17 4.23
N GLY A 151 13.31 -6.98 4.30
CA GLY A 151 11.94 -6.58 3.97
C GLY A 151 11.41 -5.49 4.92
N ASP A 152 11.63 -5.65 6.22
CA ASP A 152 11.26 -4.67 7.24
C ASP A 152 12.03 -3.37 7.08
N TRP A 153 13.33 -3.44 6.76
CA TRP A 153 14.14 -2.26 6.47
C TRP A 153 13.65 -1.51 5.24
N ALA A 154 13.38 -2.19 4.13
CA ALA A 154 12.83 -1.59 2.93
C ALA A 154 11.48 -0.91 3.23
N THR A 155 10.61 -1.56 4.00
CA THR A 155 9.32 -1.02 4.44
C THR A 155 9.51 0.24 5.31
N ALA A 156 10.47 0.23 6.25
CA ALA A 156 10.75 1.40 7.09
C ALA A 156 11.23 2.61 6.27
N ILE A 157 12.03 2.40 5.23
CA ILE A 157 12.47 3.46 4.31
C ILE A 157 11.26 4.08 3.58
N GLU A 158 10.37 3.25 3.03
CA GLU A 158 9.18 3.70 2.31
C GLU A 158 8.22 4.44 3.26
N GLU A 159 7.92 3.87 4.42
CA GLU A 159 7.05 4.51 5.42
C GLU A 159 7.61 5.86 5.89
N ARG A 160 8.92 5.95 6.15
CA ARG A 160 9.55 7.23 6.51
C ARG A 160 9.33 8.27 5.41
N HIS A 161 9.50 7.89 4.15
CA HIS A 161 9.28 8.78 3.01
C HIS A 161 7.84 9.31 2.97
N LEU A 162 6.84 8.45 3.13
CA LEU A 162 5.43 8.81 3.13
C LEU A 162 5.06 9.74 4.30
N HIS A 163 5.54 9.44 5.51
CA HIS A 163 5.29 10.27 6.70
C HIS A 163 5.94 11.64 6.58
N GLU A 164 7.16 11.71 6.05
CA GLU A 164 7.85 12.98 5.81
C GLU A 164 7.11 13.83 4.77
N ARG A 165 6.59 13.24 3.69
CA ARG A 165 5.75 13.94 2.71
C ARG A 165 4.45 14.44 3.33
N ALA A 166 3.79 13.63 4.14
CA ALA A 166 2.56 14.01 4.85
C ALA A 166 2.83 15.17 5.82
N ARG A 167 3.91 15.12 6.59
CA ARG A 167 4.34 16.19 7.51
C ARG A 167 4.57 17.52 6.78
N ARG A 168 5.31 17.49 5.66
CA ARG A 168 5.56 18.68 4.82
C ARG A 168 4.28 19.27 4.25
N ALA A 169 3.38 18.41 3.76
CA ALA A 169 2.09 18.84 3.22
C ALA A 169 1.20 19.49 4.29
N SER A 170 1.22 18.98 5.53
CA SER A 170 0.50 19.57 6.67
C SER A 170 1.07 20.93 7.05
N ALA A 171 2.40 21.07 7.11
CA ALA A 171 3.07 22.32 7.44
C ALA A 171 2.77 23.43 6.40
N SER A 172 2.73 23.06 5.11
CA SER A 172 2.43 24.01 4.02
C SER A 172 0.98 24.50 4.04
N SER A 173 0.05 23.69 4.56
CA SER A 173 -1.37 24.05 4.69
C SER A 173 -1.66 24.98 5.87
N THR A 174 -0.74 25.08 6.83
CA THR A 174 -0.90 25.89 8.05
C THR A 174 -0.28 27.29 7.89
N ALA A 175 0.49 27.54 6.82
CA ALA A 175 1.06 28.86 6.54
C ALA A 175 -0.05 29.84 6.17
N PRO A 176 -0.22 30.98 6.92
CA PRO A 176 -1.22 31.99 6.59
C PRO A 176 -0.90 32.62 5.23
N SER A 177 -1.91 32.71 4.37
CA SER A 177 -1.85 33.48 3.12
C SER A 177 -1.67 34.96 3.50
N HIS A 178 -0.45 35.48 3.47
CA HIS A 178 -0.23 36.92 3.53
C HIS A 178 -0.65 37.53 2.18
N THR A 179 -1.82 38.17 2.22
CA THR A 179 -2.25 39.15 1.16
C THR A 179 -1.75 40.51 1.56
#